data_60554f754a357b8c48047badfae960cd
#
_entry.id   60554f754a357b8c48047badfae960cd
#
_cell.length_a   1.000
_cell.length_b   1.000
_cell.length_c   1.000
_cell.angle_alpha   90.00
_cell.angle_beta   90.00
_cell.angle_gamma   90.00
#
_symmetry.space_group_name_H-M   'P 1'
#
loop_
_entity.id
_entity.type
_entity.pdbx_description
1 polymer ?
#
loop_
_entity_poly.entity_id
_entity_poly.type
_entity_poly.pdbx_seq_one_letter_code
_entity_poly.pdbx_strand_id
1 'polypeptide(L)'
;LEVYKKADGQALRKNYSIRKDFVPCEYTIYEKIKEMPCLFGREDSPTPYGVFDIVKKSKVKEEYISGYHKKYERIKFFGYLVIFEDYFIHSDLYIDRVTSETFEQAEPISNGDNGTAGCIRVSQKNVEWLLENIEVGTTVIL
;
A
#
# COMPACT_ATOMS: atom_id res chain seq x y z
N LEU A 1 7.18 -0.83 -1.86
CA LEU A 1 6.46 -0.68 -0.59
C LEU A 1 7.13 -1.49 0.50
N GLU A 2 7.44 -0.84 1.60
CA GLU A 2 8.05 -1.46 2.77
C GLU A 2 7.07 -1.39 3.94
N VAL A 3 7.06 -2.43 4.77
CA VAL A 3 6.23 -2.50 5.97
C VAL A 3 7.12 -2.67 7.18
N TYR A 4 6.88 -1.86 8.19
CA TYR A 4 7.63 -1.84 9.44
C TYR A 4 6.71 -2.11 10.62
N LYS A 5 7.21 -2.85 11.59
CA LYS A 5 6.57 -3.09 12.88
C LYS A 5 7.38 -2.42 13.98
N LYS A 6 6.71 -1.89 14.99
CA LYS A 6 7.38 -1.43 16.20
C LYS A 6 8.12 -2.60 16.84
N ALA A 7 9.42 -2.42 17.09
CA ALA A 7 10.23 -3.44 17.76
C ALA A 7 9.76 -3.64 19.20
N ASP A 8 9.81 -4.87 19.68
CA ASP A 8 9.54 -5.17 21.07
C ASP A 8 10.69 -4.64 21.94
N GLY A 9 10.37 -3.71 22.82
CA GLY A 9 11.33 -3.05 23.72
C GLY A 9 11.68 -1.63 23.28
N GLN A 10 11.98 -0.79 24.25
CA GLN A 10 12.54 0.54 24.03
C GLN A 10 14.06 0.41 23.98
N ALA A 11 14.67 0.70 22.85
CA ALA A 11 16.12 0.82 22.80
C ALA A 11 16.51 2.27 23.09
N LEU A 12 17.12 2.46 24.22
CA LEU A 12 17.90 3.67 24.51
C LEU A 12 19.16 3.64 23.64
N ARG A 13 19.16 4.33 22.52
CA ARG A 13 20.39 4.58 21.79
C ARG A 13 21.15 5.68 22.48
N LYS A 14 22.26 5.36 23.14
CA LYS A 14 23.24 6.36 23.56
C LYS A 14 23.84 6.95 22.27
N ASN A 15 23.42 8.15 21.94
CA ASN A 15 24.06 8.87 20.87
C ASN A 15 25.42 9.38 21.39
N TYR A 16 26.52 8.85 20.86
CA TYR A 16 27.86 9.32 21.17
C TYR A 16 28.13 10.64 20.44
N SER A 17 27.39 11.69 20.82
CA SER A 17 27.71 13.04 20.39
C SER A 17 28.84 13.57 21.28
N ILE A 18 29.87 14.16 20.67
CA ILE A 18 30.91 14.91 21.37
C ILE A 18 30.38 16.25 21.93
N ARG A 19 29.11 16.58 21.75
CA ARG A 19 28.46 17.76 22.31
C ARG A 19 28.18 17.54 23.80
N LYS A 20 28.60 18.50 24.63
CA LYS A 20 28.42 18.47 26.09
C LYS A 20 26.98 18.65 26.56
N ASP A 21 26.08 19.07 25.66
CA ASP A 21 24.67 19.40 25.90
C ASP A 21 23.71 18.34 25.42
N PHE A 22 24.19 17.11 25.24
CA PHE A 22 23.34 15.98 24.80
C PHE A 22 22.31 15.61 25.87
N VAL A 23 21.02 15.69 25.49
CA VAL A 23 19.91 15.19 26.29
C VAL A 23 19.53 13.81 25.75
N PRO A 24 19.60 12.74 26.56
CA PRO A 24 19.09 11.43 26.14
C PRO A 24 17.61 11.52 25.79
N CYS A 25 17.22 11.03 24.63
CA CYS A 25 15.82 10.92 24.25
C CYS A 25 15.44 9.46 24.03
N GLU A 26 14.24 9.11 24.45
CA GLU A 26 13.61 7.84 24.09
C GLU A 26 13.05 7.94 22.65
N TYR A 27 13.25 6.92 21.87
CA TYR A 27 12.68 6.83 20.51
C TYR A 27 12.22 5.42 20.21
N THR A 28 11.21 5.34 19.38
CA THR A 28 10.66 4.06 18.92
C THR A 28 11.53 3.50 17.79
N ILE A 29 11.91 2.24 17.92
CA ILE A 29 12.58 1.50 16.86
C ILE A 29 11.54 0.74 16.06
N TYR A 30 11.69 0.78 14.74
CA TYR A 30 10.89 0.01 13.81
C TYR A 30 11.77 -0.99 13.07
N GLU A 31 11.28 -2.20 12.91
CA GLU A 31 11.90 -3.27 12.16
C GLU A 31 11.13 -3.50 10.86
N LYS A 32 11.85 -3.58 9.74
CA LYS A 32 11.24 -3.93 8.46
C LYS A 32 10.83 -5.40 8.48
N ILE A 33 9.54 -5.66 8.33
CA ILE A 33 8.96 -7.02 8.35
C ILE A 33 8.56 -7.51 6.96
N LYS A 34 8.39 -6.59 6.00
CA LYS A 34 7.99 -6.93 4.63
C LYS A 34 8.48 -5.88 3.65
N GLU A 35 8.86 -6.35 2.47
CA GLU A 35 9.14 -5.54 1.30
C GLU A 35 8.42 -6.16 0.09
N MET A 36 7.83 -5.33 -0.75
CA MET A 36 7.09 -5.78 -1.92
C MET A 36 7.21 -4.78 -3.07
N PRO A 37 7.32 -5.25 -4.33
CA PRO A 37 7.22 -4.40 -5.50
C PRO A 37 5.88 -3.69 -5.53
N CYS A 38 5.87 -2.43 -5.98
CA CYS A 38 4.65 -1.66 -6.18
C CYS A 38 4.82 -0.68 -7.34
N LEU A 39 3.70 -0.24 -7.90
CA LEU A 39 3.64 0.86 -8.85
C LEU A 39 2.96 2.06 -8.18
N PHE A 40 3.54 3.24 -8.40
CA PHE A 40 3.00 4.53 -7.97
C PHE A 40 2.35 5.27 -9.15
N GLY A 41 1.80 6.43 -8.84
CA GLY A 41 1.25 7.34 -9.84
C GLY A 41 2.28 7.75 -10.88
N ARG A 42 1.82 7.92 -12.12
CA ARG A 42 2.63 8.46 -13.21
C ARG A 42 2.97 9.93 -12.97
N GLU A 43 3.89 10.47 -13.76
CA GLU A 43 4.30 11.87 -13.69
C GLU A 43 3.13 12.86 -13.89
N ASP A 44 2.18 12.52 -14.76
CA ASP A 44 0.97 13.29 -15.03
C ASP A 44 -0.16 13.11 -14.00
N SER A 45 -0.03 12.11 -13.13
CA SER A 45 -0.96 11.82 -12.04
C SER A 45 -0.22 11.18 -10.86
N PRO A 46 0.62 11.94 -10.16
CA PRO A 46 1.50 11.40 -9.13
C PRO A 46 0.74 10.96 -7.88
N THR A 47 1.27 9.95 -7.22
CA THR A 47 0.87 9.64 -5.85
C THR A 47 1.26 10.82 -4.95
N PRO A 48 0.35 11.36 -4.13
CA PRO A 48 0.67 12.48 -3.27
C PRO A 48 1.66 12.10 -2.17
N TYR A 49 2.51 13.05 -1.81
CA TYR A 49 3.47 12.89 -0.72
C TYR A 49 2.88 13.36 0.60
N GLY A 50 3.19 12.68 1.68
CA GLY A 50 2.75 13.06 3.01
C GLY A 50 2.76 11.93 4.01
N VAL A 51 2.17 12.21 5.16
CA VAL A 51 1.93 11.23 6.23
C VAL A 51 0.43 11.04 6.35
N PHE A 52 -0.03 9.83 6.15
CA PHE A 52 -1.42 9.44 6.12
C PHE A 52 -1.64 8.24 7.03
N ASP A 53 -2.88 7.89 7.29
CA ASP A 53 -3.23 6.65 7.97
C ASP A 53 -4.14 5.80 7.08
N ILE A 54 -4.07 4.49 7.22
CA ILE A 54 -5.06 3.59 6.63
C ILE A 54 -6.42 3.86 7.28
N VAL A 55 -7.34 4.44 6.53
CA VAL A 55 -8.67 4.83 7.06
C VAL A 55 -9.72 3.75 6.90
N LYS A 56 -9.52 2.83 5.95
CA LYS A 56 -10.42 1.70 5.70
C LYS A 56 -9.66 0.57 5.01
N LYS A 57 -10.08 -0.67 5.25
CA LYS A 57 -9.66 -1.83 4.47
C LYS A 57 -10.86 -2.65 4.02
N SER A 58 -10.77 -3.25 2.84
CA SER A 58 -11.76 -4.20 2.34
C SER A 58 -11.60 -5.56 3.01
N LYS A 59 -12.54 -6.46 2.75
CA LYS A 59 -12.29 -7.90 2.98
C LYS A 59 -11.30 -8.43 1.94
N VAL A 60 -10.66 -9.54 2.27
CA VAL A 60 -9.83 -10.27 1.31
C VAL A 60 -10.70 -10.65 0.09
N LYS A 61 -10.19 -10.40 -1.11
CA LYS A 61 -10.89 -10.64 -2.39
C LYS A 61 -12.19 -9.85 -2.60
N GLU A 62 -12.45 -8.84 -1.80
CA GLU A 62 -13.59 -7.95 -2.01
C GLU A 62 -13.39 -7.15 -3.31
N GLU A 63 -14.42 -7.19 -4.16
CA GLU A 63 -14.45 -6.53 -5.45
C GLU A 63 -14.64 -5.01 -5.28
N TYR A 64 -13.87 -4.23 -6.01
CA TYR A 64 -14.09 -2.81 -6.21
C TYR A 64 -14.20 -2.51 -7.71
N ILE A 65 -15.26 -1.82 -8.08
CA ILE A 65 -15.49 -1.39 -9.47
C ILE A 65 -14.95 0.03 -9.62
N SER A 66 -14.00 0.18 -10.52
CA SER A 66 -13.38 1.47 -10.84
C SER A 66 -13.81 1.98 -12.22
N GLY A 67 -13.33 3.17 -12.59
CA GLY A 67 -13.47 3.74 -13.91
C GLY A 67 -12.76 2.94 -14.99
N TYR A 68 -12.36 3.59 -16.07
CA TYR A 68 -11.72 2.89 -17.16
C TYR A 68 -10.19 2.86 -17.07
N HIS A 69 -9.61 1.88 -17.74
CA HIS A 69 -8.17 1.71 -17.89
C HIS A 69 -7.84 1.30 -19.34
N LYS A 70 -6.98 2.04 -20.02
CA LYS A 70 -6.69 1.84 -21.45
C LYS A 70 -7.98 1.87 -22.29
N LYS A 71 -8.29 0.78 -22.98
CA LYS A 71 -9.50 0.60 -23.80
C LYS A 71 -10.73 0.08 -23.07
N TYR A 72 -10.59 -0.24 -21.78
CA TYR A 72 -11.67 -0.82 -20.99
C TYR A 72 -12.38 0.28 -20.19
N GLU A 73 -13.68 0.43 -20.41
CA GLU A 73 -14.50 1.47 -19.78
C GLU A 73 -14.83 1.18 -18.31
N ARG A 74 -14.72 -0.10 -17.92
CA ARG A 74 -15.04 -0.56 -16.58
C ARG A 74 -14.09 -1.65 -16.17
N ILE A 75 -13.43 -1.44 -15.04
CA ILE A 75 -12.41 -2.32 -14.50
C ILE A 75 -12.68 -2.63 -13.04
N LYS A 76 -12.04 -3.66 -12.56
CA LYS A 76 -12.13 -4.10 -11.16
C LYS A 76 -10.76 -4.41 -10.59
N PHE A 77 -10.70 -4.37 -9.27
CA PHE A 77 -9.63 -4.98 -8.50
C PHE A 77 -10.19 -5.68 -7.26
N PHE A 78 -9.43 -6.58 -6.68
CA PHE A 78 -9.87 -7.47 -5.59
C PHE A 78 -8.98 -7.26 -4.37
N GLY A 79 -9.51 -6.56 -3.37
CA GLY A 79 -8.81 -6.17 -2.17
C GLY A 79 -8.15 -4.80 -2.25
N TYR A 80 -8.37 -3.98 -1.23
CA TYR A 80 -7.83 -2.63 -1.15
C TYR A 80 -7.75 -2.11 0.28
N LEU A 81 -6.82 -1.18 0.49
CA LEU A 81 -6.72 -0.33 1.68
C LEU A 81 -6.86 1.12 1.23
N VAL A 82 -7.69 1.88 1.94
CA VAL A 82 -7.91 3.31 1.66
C VAL A 82 -6.93 4.13 2.50
N ILE A 83 -6.16 4.99 1.84
CA ILE A 83 -5.24 5.93 2.48
C ILE A 83 -5.98 7.22 2.79
N PHE A 84 -6.55 7.84 1.77
CA PHE A 84 -7.43 9.03 1.88
C PHE A 84 -8.25 9.17 0.61
N GLU A 85 -9.46 9.75 0.70
CA GLU A 85 -10.36 9.94 -0.44
C GLU A 85 -10.41 8.73 -1.38
N ASP A 86 -10.04 8.91 -2.65
CA ASP A 86 -10.01 7.88 -3.68
C ASP A 86 -8.60 7.29 -3.92
N TYR A 87 -7.68 7.50 -2.99
CA TYR A 87 -6.33 6.93 -3.06
C TYR A 87 -6.24 5.63 -2.28
N PHE A 88 -5.92 4.57 -3.00
CA PHE A 88 -5.87 3.20 -2.48
C PHE A 88 -4.50 2.56 -2.61
N ILE A 89 -4.21 1.60 -1.73
CA ILE A 89 -3.30 0.50 -2.02
C ILE A 89 -4.20 -0.65 -2.49
N HIS A 90 -4.03 -1.13 -3.72
CA HIS A 90 -4.93 -2.12 -4.30
C HIS A 90 -4.19 -3.17 -5.15
N SER A 91 -4.91 -4.22 -5.53
CA SER A 91 -4.40 -5.31 -6.36
C SER A 91 -4.27 -4.95 -7.85
N ASP A 92 -3.88 -5.93 -8.64
CA ASP A 92 -3.92 -5.87 -10.09
C ASP A 92 -5.32 -5.55 -10.62
N LEU A 93 -5.38 -5.05 -11.88
CA LEU A 93 -6.62 -4.65 -12.52
C LEU A 93 -7.14 -5.75 -13.45
N TYR A 94 -8.45 -5.91 -13.45
CA TYR A 94 -9.16 -6.91 -14.25
C TYR A 94 -10.32 -6.27 -15.01
N ILE A 95 -10.75 -6.91 -16.11
CA ILE A 95 -11.95 -6.49 -16.84
C ILE A 95 -13.22 -6.81 -16.03
N ASP A 96 -14.29 -6.07 -16.29
CA ASP A 96 -15.55 -6.14 -15.52
C ASP A 96 -16.18 -7.56 -15.40
N ARG A 97 -16.01 -8.41 -16.42
CA ARG A 97 -16.53 -9.81 -16.40
C ARG A 97 -15.81 -10.75 -15.45
N VAL A 98 -14.62 -10.39 -14.94
CA VAL A 98 -13.87 -11.18 -13.97
C VAL A 98 -14.52 -11.04 -12.60
N THR A 99 -14.64 -12.13 -11.86
CA THR A 99 -15.25 -12.14 -10.52
C THR A 99 -14.25 -12.59 -9.46
N SER A 100 -14.62 -12.45 -8.19
CA SER A 100 -13.82 -12.94 -7.05
C SER A 100 -13.54 -14.45 -7.07
N GLU A 101 -14.30 -15.22 -7.87
CA GLU A 101 -14.11 -16.66 -8.04
C GLU A 101 -13.19 -17.00 -9.22
N THR A 102 -13.09 -16.10 -10.20
CA THR A 102 -12.41 -16.37 -11.48
C THR A 102 -11.14 -15.56 -11.70
N PHE A 103 -10.85 -14.56 -10.86
CA PHE A 103 -9.71 -13.65 -11.10
C PHE A 103 -8.35 -14.36 -11.03
N GLU A 104 -8.22 -15.43 -10.26
CA GLU A 104 -6.96 -16.19 -10.15
C GLU A 104 -6.55 -16.86 -11.47
N GLN A 105 -7.52 -17.16 -12.34
CA GLN A 105 -7.28 -17.71 -13.68
C GLN A 105 -7.26 -16.66 -14.78
N ALA A 106 -7.56 -15.41 -14.42
CA ALA A 106 -7.60 -14.30 -15.36
C ALA A 106 -6.25 -13.58 -15.42
N GLU A 107 -5.84 -13.21 -16.62
CA GLU A 107 -4.66 -12.37 -16.79
C GLU A 107 -5.02 -10.90 -16.44
N PRO A 108 -4.27 -10.24 -15.53
CA PRO A 108 -4.48 -8.84 -15.22
C PRO A 108 -4.24 -7.94 -16.44
N ILE A 109 -5.14 -7.01 -16.69
CA ILE A 109 -4.97 -6.01 -17.77
C ILE A 109 -3.94 -4.94 -17.43
N SER A 110 -3.50 -4.89 -16.20
CA SER A 110 -2.45 -4.02 -15.68
C SER A 110 -1.03 -4.49 -15.97
N ASN A 111 -0.87 -5.68 -16.56
CA ASN A 111 0.44 -6.18 -16.95
C ASN A 111 1.14 -5.21 -17.92
N GLY A 112 2.40 -4.92 -17.63
CA GLY A 112 3.21 -3.99 -18.42
C GLY A 112 2.91 -2.51 -18.21
N ASP A 113 2.06 -2.13 -17.26
CA ASP A 113 1.91 -0.73 -16.88
C ASP A 113 3.20 -0.21 -16.23
N ASN A 114 3.51 1.05 -16.48
CA ASN A 114 4.66 1.76 -15.92
C ASN A 114 4.27 2.76 -14.82
N GLY A 115 3.01 2.77 -14.39
CA GLY A 115 2.48 3.62 -13.33
C GLY A 115 0.96 3.56 -13.25
N THR A 116 0.41 4.20 -12.22
CA THR A 116 -1.03 4.27 -11.93
C THR A 116 -1.57 5.68 -12.15
N ALA A 117 -2.82 5.91 -11.84
CA ALA A 117 -3.44 7.24 -11.78
C ALA A 117 -3.40 7.86 -10.37
N GLY A 118 -2.35 7.53 -9.58
CA GLY A 118 -2.12 8.06 -8.24
C GLY A 118 -2.23 7.01 -7.13
N CYS A 119 -2.97 5.93 -7.31
CA CYS A 119 -3.03 4.83 -6.36
C CYS A 119 -1.69 4.07 -6.28
N ILE A 120 -1.52 3.29 -5.24
CA ILE A 120 -0.39 2.37 -5.08
C ILE A 120 -0.88 0.97 -5.46
N ARG A 121 -0.32 0.41 -6.55
CA ARG A 121 -0.68 -0.93 -6.99
C ARG A 121 0.38 -1.94 -6.58
N VAL A 122 -0.06 -3.03 -5.98
CA VAL A 122 0.74 -4.20 -5.62
C VAL A 122 0.16 -5.45 -6.28
N SER A 123 0.88 -6.56 -6.29
CA SER A 123 0.32 -7.82 -6.77
C SER A 123 -0.84 -8.29 -5.87
N GLN A 124 -1.72 -9.15 -6.41
CA GLN A 124 -2.83 -9.73 -5.67
C GLN A 124 -2.37 -10.38 -4.35
N LYS A 125 -1.31 -11.19 -4.39
CA LYS A 125 -0.73 -11.82 -3.20
C LYS A 125 -0.28 -10.80 -2.14
N ASN A 126 0.24 -9.66 -2.58
CA ASN A 126 0.73 -8.63 -1.66
C ASN A 126 -0.42 -7.84 -1.03
N VAL A 127 -1.49 -7.54 -1.77
CA VAL A 127 -2.65 -6.87 -1.16
C VAL A 127 -3.36 -7.78 -0.16
N GLU A 128 -3.46 -9.08 -0.44
CA GLU A 128 -4.02 -10.05 0.52
C GLU A 128 -3.21 -10.09 1.80
N TRP A 129 -1.88 -10.15 1.69
CA TRP A 129 -0.99 -10.07 2.85
C TRP A 129 -1.18 -8.77 3.64
N LEU A 130 -1.29 -7.62 2.95
CA LEU A 130 -1.56 -6.33 3.61
C LEU A 130 -2.90 -6.35 4.36
N LEU A 131 -3.96 -6.87 3.74
CA LEU A 131 -5.29 -6.96 4.35
C LEU A 131 -5.30 -7.85 5.61
N GLU A 132 -4.46 -8.86 5.67
CA GLU A 132 -4.32 -9.75 6.83
C GLU A 132 -3.45 -9.17 7.96
N ASN A 133 -2.45 -8.35 7.62
CA ASN A 133 -1.42 -7.94 8.57
C ASN A 133 -1.43 -6.45 8.93
N ILE A 134 -2.14 -5.59 8.18
CA ILE A 134 -2.20 -4.15 8.43
C ILE A 134 -3.55 -3.78 9.03
N GLU A 135 -3.54 -3.00 10.10
CA GLU A 135 -4.74 -2.52 10.75
C GLU A 135 -5.12 -1.11 10.25
N VAL A 136 -6.41 -0.77 10.37
CA VAL A 136 -6.88 0.61 10.23
C VAL A 136 -6.18 1.48 11.28
N GLY A 137 -5.74 2.67 10.90
CA GLY A 137 -4.91 3.55 11.73
C GLY A 137 -3.40 3.32 11.60
N THR A 138 -2.97 2.34 10.77
CA THR A 138 -1.54 2.21 10.44
C THR A 138 -1.08 3.39 9.62
N THR A 139 0.01 4.02 10.06
CA THR A 139 0.59 5.18 9.37
C THR A 139 1.26 4.78 8.06
N VAL A 140 1.00 5.56 7.02
CA VAL A 140 1.58 5.44 5.67
C VAL A 140 2.38 6.72 5.38
N ILE A 141 3.64 6.55 5.02
CA ILE A 141 4.53 7.66 4.63
C ILE A 141 4.80 7.52 3.12
N LEU A 142 4.45 8.53 2.36
CA LEU A 142 4.60 8.61 0.90
C LEU A 142 5.51 9.76 0.50
#